data_1b87dfab2a908df3eb4a34964a2b3846
#
_entry.id   1b87dfab2a908df3eb4a34964a2b3846
#
_cell.length_a   1.000
_cell.length_b   1.000
_cell.length_c   1.000
_cell.angle_alpha   90.00
_cell.angle_beta   90.00
_cell.angle_gamma   90.00
#
_symmetry.space_group_name_H-M   'P 1'
#
loop_
_entity.id
_entity.type
_entity.pdbx_description
1 polymer ?
#
loop_
_entity_poly.entity_id
_entity_poly.type
_entity_poly.pdbx_seq_one_letter_code
_entity_poly.pdbx_strand_id
1 'polypeptide(L)'
;VSELHRRSESPYYKLPGGALHAGEHIATCVEREILEETGVRAKFETLVCFRHWHGYRYEKSDIYFVCRLSPLSAEITIQAEEIEECIWLPVQDYLASESVSIFNKHIVKAAIESPGVTHMEIEGYSTPDRHEIFMPSGMEPVK
;
A
#
# COMPACT_ATOMS: atom_id res chain seq x y z
N VAL A 1 -12.13 -1.21 2.67
CA VAL A 1 -11.08 -1.32 1.65
C VAL A 1 -11.55 -0.63 0.39
N SER A 2 -10.71 0.20 -0.18
CA SER A 2 -10.98 0.81 -1.47
C SER A 2 -10.10 0.16 -2.52
N GLU A 3 -10.62 0.05 -3.72
CA GLU A 3 -9.91 -0.47 -4.86
C GLU A 3 -10.04 0.44 -6.06
N LEU A 4 -9.00 0.44 -6.86
CA LEU A 4 -8.95 1.19 -8.10
C LEU A 4 -9.03 0.27 -9.28
N HIS A 5 -9.87 0.63 -10.22
CA HIS A 5 -9.87 0.03 -11.53
C HIS A 5 -9.10 0.94 -12.48
N ARG A 6 -7.90 0.54 -12.84
CA ARG A 6 -7.17 1.19 -13.93
C ARG A 6 -7.76 0.77 -15.24
N ARG A 7 -7.79 1.69 -16.19
CA ARG A 7 -8.21 1.37 -17.54
C ARG A 7 -7.31 0.28 -18.11
N SER A 8 -7.84 -0.92 -18.15
CA SER A 8 -7.25 -2.07 -18.81
C SER A 8 -8.39 -2.77 -19.54
N GLU A 9 -8.06 -3.60 -20.49
CA GLU A 9 -9.06 -4.43 -21.20
C GLU A 9 -9.70 -5.48 -20.28
N SER A 10 -9.18 -5.58 -19.04
CA SER A 10 -9.64 -6.52 -18.02
C SER A 10 -10.61 -5.82 -17.05
N PRO A 11 -11.76 -6.46 -16.71
CA PRO A 11 -12.72 -5.89 -15.77
C PRO A 11 -12.30 -6.04 -14.30
N TYR A 12 -11.01 -6.02 -14.01
CA TYR A 12 -10.52 -6.25 -12.66
C TYR A 12 -10.22 -4.95 -11.93
N TYR A 13 -10.68 -4.87 -10.68
CA TYR A 13 -10.27 -3.82 -9.78
C TYR A 13 -8.89 -4.16 -9.20
N LYS A 14 -8.03 -3.16 -9.13
CA LYS A 14 -6.69 -3.27 -8.56
C LYS A 14 -6.58 -2.40 -7.32
N LEU A 15 -5.76 -2.83 -6.39
CA LEU A 15 -5.41 -2.01 -5.25
C LEU A 15 -4.60 -0.80 -5.74
N PRO A 16 -4.83 0.38 -5.15
CA PRO A 16 -4.07 1.57 -5.54
C PRO A 16 -2.61 1.46 -5.09
N GLY A 17 -1.73 2.10 -5.83
CA GLY A 17 -0.31 2.13 -5.51
C GLY A 17 0.53 2.61 -6.66
N GLY A 18 1.82 2.68 -6.45
CA GLY A 18 2.76 3.14 -7.45
C GLY A 18 4.21 2.92 -7.04
N ALA A 19 5.12 3.46 -7.83
CA ALA A 19 6.54 3.28 -7.63
C ALA A 19 7.10 4.26 -6.59
N LEU A 20 7.97 3.74 -5.75
CA LEU A 20 8.72 4.55 -4.80
C LEU A 20 9.76 5.40 -5.56
N HIS A 21 9.74 6.69 -5.33
CA HIS A 21 10.73 7.60 -5.92
C HIS A 21 12.00 7.61 -5.09
N ALA A 22 13.14 7.89 -5.75
CA ALA A 22 14.42 8.03 -5.04
C ALA A 22 14.32 9.11 -3.96
N GLY A 23 14.76 8.80 -2.75
CA GLY A 23 14.70 9.71 -1.62
C GLY A 23 13.34 9.85 -0.95
N GLU A 24 12.33 9.14 -1.43
CA GLU A 24 11.00 9.18 -0.85
C GLU A 24 10.80 8.06 0.17
N HIS A 25 10.21 8.39 1.31
CA HIS A 25 9.83 7.38 2.29
C HIS A 25 8.62 6.57 1.82
N ILE A 26 8.54 5.31 2.26
CA ILE A 26 7.42 4.42 1.90
C ILE A 26 6.08 5.02 2.32
N ALA A 27 5.99 5.54 3.55
CA ALA A 27 4.76 6.16 4.04
C ALA A 27 4.34 7.36 3.17
N THR A 28 5.28 8.22 2.82
CA THR A 28 5.02 9.37 1.95
C THR A 28 4.57 8.93 0.57
N CYS A 29 5.23 7.92 0.02
CA CYS A 29 4.91 7.38 -1.30
C CYS A 29 3.47 6.87 -1.35
N VAL A 30 3.09 6.01 -0.42
CA VAL A 30 1.77 5.39 -0.46
C VAL A 30 0.66 6.41 -0.22
N GLU A 31 0.86 7.37 0.68
CA GLU A 31 -0.11 8.45 0.90
C GLU A 31 -0.28 9.31 -0.35
N ARG A 32 0.81 9.62 -1.02
CA ARG A 32 0.82 10.40 -2.27
C ARG A 32 0.09 9.64 -3.39
N GLU A 33 0.43 8.38 -3.60
CA GLU A 33 -0.19 7.57 -4.66
C GLU A 33 -1.70 7.40 -4.46
N ILE A 34 -2.14 7.17 -3.22
CA ILE A 34 -3.58 7.08 -2.92
C ILE A 34 -4.28 8.40 -3.26
N LEU A 35 -3.71 9.51 -2.87
CA LEU A 35 -4.29 10.83 -3.17
C LEU A 35 -4.35 11.10 -4.68
N GLU A 36 -3.27 10.81 -5.40
CA GLU A 36 -3.20 11.01 -6.84
C GLU A 36 -4.20 10.13 -7.59
N GLU A 37 -4.31 8.87 -7.20
CA GLU A 37 -5.15 7.91 -7.92
C GLU A 37 -6.63 7.96 -7.52
N THR A 38 -6.94 8.31 -6.27
CA THR A 38 -8.32 8.23 -5.75
C THR A 38 -8.91 9.55 -5.31
N GLY A 39 -8.09 10.55 -5.06
CA GLY A 39 -8.51 11.77 -4.39
C GLY A 39 -8.75 11.60 -2.90
N VAL A 40 -8.59 10.41 -2.36
CA VAL A 40 -8.78 10.13 -0.93
C VAL A 40 -7.51 10.51 -0.16
N ARG A 41 -7.67 11.27 0.90
CA ARG A 41 -6.60 11.57 1.83
C ARG A 41 -6.55 10.45 2.85
N ALA A 42 -5.38 9.88 3.02
CA ALA A 42 -5.17 8.74 3.90
C ALA A 42 -3.89 8.91 4.69
N LYS A 43 -3.84 8.27 5.84
CA LYS A 43 -2.68 8.27 6.72
C LYS A 43 -2.13 6.84 6.81
N PHE A 44 -0.82 6.73 6.65
CA PHE A 44 -0.12 5.46 6.82
C PHE A 44 -0.27 4.94 8.24
N GLU A 45 -0.63 3.68 8.38
CA GLU A 45 -0.71 2.99 9.68
C GLU A 45 0.44 2.03 9.88
N THR A 46 0.63 1.10 8.94
CA THR A 46 1.58 0.02 9.11
C THR A 46 2.01 -0.57 7.77
N LEU A 47 3.22 -1.09 7.74
CA LEU A 47 3.70 -1.94 6.66
C LEU A 47 3.28 -3.37 6.98
N VAL A 48 2.44 -3.95 6.13
CA VAL A 48 1.80 -5.24 6.41
C VAL A 48 2.67 -6.41 6.02
N CYS A 49 3.16 -6.39 4.80
CA CYS A 49 3.99 -7.46 4.23
C CYS A 49 4.68 -6.96 2.97
N PHE A 50 5.52 -7.79 2.41
CA PHE A 50 6.17 -7.50 1.13
C PHE A 50 6.42 -8.78 0.35
N ARG A 51 6.59 -8.63 -0.97
CA ARG A 51 6.99 -9.71 -1.86
C ARG A 51 8.29 -9.31 -2.55
N HIS A 52 9.24 -10.22 -2.59
CA HIS A 52 10.45 -10.06 -3.38
C HIS A 52 10.36 -10.96 -4.62
N TRP A 53 10.60 -10.39 -5.78
CA TRP A 53 10.58 -11.11 -7.06
C TRP A 53 11.93 -10.95 -7.75
N HIS A 54 12.63 -12.08 -7.92
CA HIS A 54 13.87 -12.14 -8.70
C HIS A 54 13.57 -12.19 -10.20
N GLY A 55 14.47 -11.61 -11.00
CA GLY A 55 14.33 -11.69 -12.44
C GLY A 55 13.17 -10.90 -13.01
N TYR A 56 12.67 -9.92 -12.24
CA TYR A 56 11.70 -8.97 -12.74
C TYR A 56 12.33 -8.20 -13.91
N ARG A 57 11.61 -7.31 -14.56
CA ARG A 57 12.06 -6.59 -15.77
C ARG A 57 13.55 -6.21 -15.73
N TYR A 58 14.27 -6.48 -16.82
CA TYR A 58 15.70 -6.17 -16.97
C TYR A 58 16.60 -6.90 -15.96
N GLU A 59 16.21 -8.09 -15.54
CA GLU A 59 16.93 -8.91 -14.56
C GLU A 59 17.10 -8.23 -13.18
N LYS A 60 16.27 -7.24 -12.89
CA LYS A 60 16.30 -6.55 -11.60
C LYS A 60 15.32 -7.20 -10.63
N SER A 61 15.62 -7.07 -9.35
CA SER A 61 14.70 -7.46 -8.30
C SER A 61 13.60 -6.43 -8.14
N ASP A 62 12.38 -6.91 -7.87
CA ASP A 62 11.24 -6.08 -7.53
C ASP A 62 10.83 -6.37 -6.10
N ILE A 63 10.63 -5.32 -5.30
CA ILE A 63 10.11 -5.45 -3.96
C ILE A 63 8.78 -4.72 -3.89
N TYR A 64 7.73 -5.48 -3.62
CA TYR A 64 6.36 -4.98 -3.56
C TYR A 64 5.91 -4.88 -2.12
N PHE A 65 5.81 -3.66 -1.61
CA PHE A 65 5.40 -3.39 -0.24
C PHE A 65 3.88 -3.21 -0.15
N VAL A 66 3.27 -3.80 0.85
CA VAL A 66 1.84 -3.68 1.13
C VAL A 66 1.64 -2.90 2.41
N CYS A 67 0.90 -1.81 2.33
CA CYS A 67 0.67 -0.90 3.44
C CYS A 67 -0.81 -0.82 3.78
N ARG A 68 -1.12 -0.68 5.07
CA ARG A 68 -2.47 -0.36 5.53
C ARG A 68 -2.53 1.12 5.89
N LEU A 69 -3.57 1.78 5.42
CA LEU A 69 -3.79 3.20 5.66
C LEU A 69 -5.16 3.43 6.28
N SER A 70 -5.28 4.51 7.05
CA SER A 70 -6.55 5.01 7.56
C SER A 70 -7.03 6.14 6.68
N PRO A 71 -8.26 6.09 6.14
CA PRO A 71 -8.77 7.20 5.34
C PRO A 71 -9.07 8.41 6.24
N LEU A 72 -8.64 9.59 5.79
CA LEU A 72 -8.97 10.87 6.42
C LEU A 72 -10.14 11.56 5.70
N SER A 73 -10.50 11.09 4.52
CA SER A 73 -11.64 11.52 3.74
C SER A 73 -12.24 10.31 3.02
N ALA A 74 -13.47 10.43 2.55
CA ALA A 74 -14.16 9.33 1.87
C ALA A 74 -14.51 9.67 0.43
N GLU A 75 -14.47 10.94 0.05
CA GLU A 75 -14.84 11.36 -1.30
C GLU A 75 -13.78 10.95 -2.32
N ILE A 76 -14.21 10.27 -3.37
CA ILE A 76 -13.35 9.81 -4.44
C ILE A 76 -13.37 10.82 -5.59
N THR A 77 -12.18 11.24 -6.02
CA THR A 77 -11.99 12.10 -7.18
C THR A 77 -10.87 11.52 -8.03
N ILE A 78 -11.22 10.85 -9.12
CA ILE A 78 -10.24 10.15 -9.94
C ILE A 78 -9.60 11.08 -10.98
N GLN A 79 -8.39 10.70 -11.40
CA GLN A 79 -7.75 11.27 -12.59
C GLN A 79 -8.25 10.48 -13.81
N ALA A 80 -9.18 11.05 -14.54
CA ALA A 80 -9.89 10.37 -15.63
C ALA A 80 -8.98 9.88 -16.75
N GLU A 81 -7.77 10.41 -16.88
CA GLU A 81 -6.80 10.00 -17.90
C GLU A 81 -6.16 8.64 -17.59
N GLU A 82 -5.99 8.32 -16.31
CA GLU A 82 -5.30 7.11 -15.87
C GLU A 82 -6.24 6.08 -15.24
N ILE A 83 -7.29 6.55 -14.59
CA ILE A 83 -8.20 5.72 -13.79
C ILE A 83 -9.59 5.79 -14.41
N GLU A 84 -10.14 4.65 -14.75
CA GLU A 84 -11.49 4.56 -15.31
C GLU A 84 -12.56 4.64 -14.24
N GLU A 85 -12.36 3.94 -13.14
CA GLU A 85 -13.30 3.90 -12.02
C GLU A 85 -12.56 3.62 -10.72
N CYS A 86 -13.06 4.21 -9.63
CA CYS A 86 -12.56 3.93 -8.29
C CYS A 86 -13.74 3.81 -7.35
N ILE A 87 -13.79 2.73 -6.57
CA ILE A 87 -14.89 2.47 -5.65
C ILE A 87 -14.39 2.04 -4.28
N TRP A 88 -15.23 2.27 -3.27
CA TRP A 88 -15.11 1.61 -1.98
C TRP A 88 -15.78 0.25 -2.09
N LEU A 89 -15.04 -0.80 -1.81
CA LEU A 89 -15.54 -2.17 -1.93
C LEU A 89 -15.47 -2.87 -0.57
N PRO A 90 -16.55 -3.53 -0.13
CA PRO A 90 -16.47 -4.34 1.09
C PRO A 90 -15.43 -5.44 0.96
N VAL A 91 -14.65 -5.63 2.00
CA VAL A 91 -13.57 -6.64 2.02
C VAL A 91 -14.10 -8.02 1.68
N GLN A 92 -15.25 -8.39 2.22
CA GLN A 92 -15.84 -9.70 1.98
C GLN A 92 -16.14 -9.94 0.50
N ASP A 93 -16.63 -8.92 -0.20
CA ASP A 93 -16.92 -9.00 -1.62
C ASP A 93 -15.64 -9.17 -2.44
N TYR A 94 -14.59 -8.45 -2.05
CA TYR A 94 -13.29 -8.58 -2.69
C TYR A 94 -12.71 -9.99 -2.52
N LEU A 95 -12.71 -10.50 -1.29
CA LEU A 95 -12.18 -11.82 -1.00
C LEU A 95 -13.01 -12.95 -1.64
N ALA A 96 -14.28 -12.72 -1.89
CA ALA A 96 -15.16 -13.70 -2.53
C ALA A 96 -15.11 -13.64 -4.05
N SER A 97 -14.53 -12.60 -4.64
CA SER A 97 -14.51 -12.42 -6.09
C SER A 97 -13.58 -13.42 -6.77
N GLU A 98 -14.09 -14.11 -7.79
CA GLU A 98 -13.29 -15.03 -8.60
C GLU A 98 -12.30 -14.30 -9.52
N SER A 99 -12.52 -13.00 -9.76
CA SER A 99 -11.64 -12.20 -10.60
C SER A 99 -10.42 -11.67 -9.88
N VAL A 100 -10.36 -11.78 -8.54
CA VAL A 100 -9.22 -11.35 -7.75
C VAL A 100 -8.20 -12.49 -7.63
N SER A 101 -6.92 -12.19 -7.86
CA SER A 101 -5.86 -13.18 -7.77
C SER A 101 -5.71 -13.71 -6.34
N ILE A 102 -5.22 -14.93 -6.22
CA ILE A 102 -4.96 -15.52 -4.90
C ILE A 102 -3.92 -14.73 -4.11
N PHE A 103 -2.95 -14.15 -4.78
CA PHE A 103 -1.96 -13.27 -4.14
C PHE A 103 -2.62 -12.05 -3.54
N ASN A 104 -3.48 -11.36 -4.30
CA ASN A 104 -4.18 -10.18 -3.81
C ASN A 104 -5.12 -10.49 -2.65
N LYS A 105 -5.78 -11.64 -2.67
CA LYS A 105 -6.60 -12.10 -1.53
C LYS A 105 -5.76 -12.26 -0.27
N HIS A 106 -4.57 -12.83 -0.40
CA HIS A 106 -3.67 -13.01 0.75
C HIS A 106 -3.18 -11.69 1.32
N ILE A 107 -2.79 -10.73 0.47
CA ILE A 107 -2.32 -9.43 0.99
C ILE A 107 -3.42 -8.62 1.63
N VAL A 108 -4.65 -8.68 1.12
CA VAL A 108 -5.79 -8.01 1.75
C VAL A 108 -6.13 -8.67 3.09
N LYS A 109 -6.13 -9.99 3.15
CA LYS A 109 -6.34 -10.71 4.40
C LYS A 109 -5.27 -10.34 5.43
N ALA A 110 -4.01 -10.29 5.02
CA ALA A 110 -2.92 -9.87 5.90
C ALA A 110 -3.11 -8.44 6.39
N ALA A 111 -3.56 -7.54 5.53
CA ALA A 111 -3.81 -6.15 5.90
C ALA A 111 -4.90 -6.00 6.97
N ILE A 112 -5.85 -6.92 7.01
CA ILE A 112 -6.93 -6.91 7.99
C ILE A 112 -6.49 -7.55 9.32
N GLU A 113 -5.78 -8.66 9.25
CA GLU A 113 -5.50 -9.50 10.41
C GLU A 113 -4.16 -9.20 11.10
N SER A 114 -3.17 -8.69 10.37
CA SER A 114 -1.82 -8.51 10.90
C SER A 114 -1.64 -7.13 11.54
N PRO A 115 -0.98 -7.06 12.71
CA PRO A 115 -0.55 -5.77 13.26
C PRO A 115 0.57 -5.12 12.45
N GLY A 116 1.31 -5.90 11.63
CA GLY A 116 2.38 -5.40 10.78
C GLY A 116 3.57 -4.85 11.53
N VAL A 117 4.36 -4.03 10.83
CA VAL A 117 5.49 -3.31 11.38
C VAL A 117 5.26 -1.80 11.25
N THR A 118 5.64 -1.05 12.27
CA THR A 118 5.38 0.39 12.34
C THR A 118 6.68 1.16 12.48
N HIS A 119 6.60 2.45 12.23
CA HIS A 119 7.76 3.33 12.37
C HIS A 119 8.31 3.30 13.80
N MET A 120 9.61 3.23 13.89
CA MET A 120 10.33 3.39 15.16
C MET A 120 11.54 4.29 14.94
N GLU A 121 11.68 5.32 15.78
CA GLU A 121 12.91 6.08 15.85
C GLU A 121 13.84 5.42 16.87
N ILE A 122 15.07 5.19 16.45
CA ILE A 122 16.08 4.57 17.31
C ILE A 122 17.07 5.65 17.71
N GLU A 123 17.05 6.01 19.00
CA GLU A 123 17.95 7.02 19.54
C GLU A 123 19.42 6.62 19.30
N GLY A 124 20.19 7.56 18.80
CA GLY A 124 21.59 7.33 18.45
C GLY A 124 21.82 6.72 17.08
N TYR A 125 20.76 6.34 16.36
CA TYR A 125 20.87 5.77 15.02
C TYR A 125 20.03 6.51 13.99
N SER A 126 18.79 6.82 14.31
CA SER A 126 17.84 7.35 13.33
C SER A 126 18.22 8.74 12.82
N THR A 127 18.18 8.90 11.51
CA THR A 127 18.22 10.19 10.83
C THR A 127 16.95 10.26 9.99
N PRO A 128 15.90 10.95 10.45
CA PRO A 128 14.57 10.90 9.82
C PRO A 128 14.55 11.22 8.33
N ASP A 129 15.45 12.09 7.87
CA ASP A 129 15.54 12.44 6.44
C ASP A 129 16.08 11.31 5.58
N ARG A 130 16.75 10.33 6.18
CA ARG A 130 17.43 9.24 5.47
C ARG A 130 16.89 7.87 5.84
N HIS A 131 16.35 7.73 7.04
CA HIS A 131 15.93 6.45 7.58
C HIS A 131 14.44 6.40 7.78
N GLU A 132 13.86 5.31 7.35
CA GLU A 132 12.50 4.91 7.67
C GLU A 132 12.61 3.50 8.22
N ILE A 133 12.51 3.37 9.53
CA ILE A 133 12.77 2.10 10.21
C ILE A 133 11.43 1.52 10.66
N PHE A 134 11.20 0.27 10.30
CA PHE A 134 9.97 -0.45 10.65
C PHE A 134 10.32 -1.60 11.59
N MET A 135 9.62 -1.66 12.71
CA MET A 135 9.77 -2.69 13.72
C MET A 135 8.40 -3.29 14.05
N PRO A 136 8.36 -4.49 14.63
CA PRO A 136 7.09 -5.09 15.01
C PRO A 136 6.22 -4.14 15.80
N SER A 137 4.94 -4.07 15.44
CA SER A 137 3.98 -3.20 16.11
C SER A 137 3.92 -3.52 17.60
N GLY A 138 3.95 -2.49 18.45
CA GLY A 138 3.93 -2.65 19.88
C GLY A 138 5.27 -2.97 20.54
N MET A 139 6.34 -3.06 19.75
CA MET A 139 7.68 -3.26 20.30
C MET A 139 8.17 -2.01 21.04
N GLU A 140 8.67 -2.21 22.26
CA GLU A 140 9.29 -1.14 23.02
C GLU A 140 10.75 -0.90 22.56
N PRO A 141 11.18 0.36 22.44
CA PRO A 141 12.58 0.63 22.15
C PRO A 141 13.54 0.10 23.22
N VAL A 142 14.72 -0.30 22.79
CA VAL A 142 15.79 -0.69 23.72
C VAL A 142 16.27 0.55 24.48
N LYS A 143 16.41 0.41 25.77
CA LYS A 143 16.90 1.48 26.63
C LYS A 143 18.41 1.41 26.80
#